data_168025ebc78efc494bcd938727a59050
#
_entry.id   168025ebc78efc494bcd938727a59050
#
_cell.length_a   1.000
_cell.length_b   1.000
_cell.length_c   1.000
_cell.angle_alpha   90.00
_cell.angle_beta   90.00
_cell.angle_gamma   90.00
#
_symmetry.space_group_name_H-M   'P 1'
#
loop_
_entity.id
_entity.type
_entity.pdbx_description
1 polymer ?
#
loop_
_entity_poly.entity_id
_entity_poly.type
_entity_poly.pdbx_seq_one_letter_code
_entity_poly.pdbx_strand_id
1 'polypeptide(L)'
;MMSYLFNNYKRDNIEFVDANENELIDKDNNVYLDFSSGIGVTNLGFNMEIYQAVLNQLNLIWHSPNLYLSSIQEEVAQKLIGQQDYLAFFCNSGTESNEAAIKLARKATGKSEIIAFKKSFHGRTYGAMSATGQKKIIDQFGPVVPGFKFAIFNDFNSFKSLTSNNTAAVIIEIIQGESGVLPADPLFVKQLNEYCIQKDILIIVDEVQTGIGRTGKLYAHEHYQLSPDIITLAKGLGNGLPIGAMLGKKNLGHAFGYGSHGTTFGGNRLSLAAANQTLTIINHADLMNDVQSKGQFLIENLRKGLANKRNVIEVRGIGLMVGIEINNDPIQIVREAKRRGLIILTAGTNVIRLLPPLSITKKQLEKGIEILTEII
;
A
#
# COMPACT_ATOMS: atom_id res chain seq x y z
N MET A 1 25.74 -1.95 22.37
CA MET A 1 26.03 -0.62 21.78
C MET A 1 24.90 0.33 22.20
N MET A 2 25.20 1.53 22.68
CA MET A 2 24.18 2.52 23.01
C MET A 2 23.52 3.02 21.72
N SER A 3 22.19 2.94 21.60
CA SER A 3 21.48 3.40 20.41
C SER A 3 21.25 4.92 20.49
N TYR A 4 21.49 5.64 19.38
CA TYR A 4 21.13 7.05 19.20
C TYR A 4 19.71 7.23 18.62
N LEU A 5 18.95 6.14 18.46
CA LEU A 5 17.62 6.14 17.85
C LEU A 5 16.55 5.93 18.92
N PHE A 6 15.38 6.55 18.74
CA PHE A 6 14.22 6.25 19.58
C PHE A 6 13.81 4.78 19.49
N ASN A 7 13.29 4.22 20.59
CA ASN A 7 12.82 2.83 20.68
C ASN A 7 11.37 2.65 20.15
N ASN A 8 11.00 3.38 19.12
CA ASN A 8 9.69 3.30 18.47
C ASN A 8 9.50 2.08 17.56
N TYR A 9 10.59 1.37 17.24
CA TYR A 9 10.59 0.08 16.55
C TYR A 9 11.27 -0.99 17.39
N LYS A 10 10.64 -2.17 17.46
CA LYS A 10 11.29 -3.37 18.01
C LYS A 10 12.18 -3.98 16.94
N ARG A 11 13.44 -3.48 16.86
CA ARG A 11 14.41 -3.93 15.85
C ARG A 11 14.88 -5.34 16.16
N ASP A 12 15.10 -6.10 15.09
CA ASP A 12 15.78 -7.38 15.13
C ASP A 12 17.31 -7.18 15.10
N ASN A 13 18.06 -8.23 15.45
CA ASN A 13 19.54 -8.21 15.41
C ASN A 13 20.12 -8.53 14.03
N ILE A 14 19.31 -8.54 12.99
CA ILE A 14 19.75 -8.73 11.61
C ILE A 14 19.98 -7.36 10.97
N GLU A 15 21.11 -7.22 10.28
CA GLU A 15 21.42 -6.07 9.45
C GLU A 15 21.54 -6.53 8.00
N PHE A 16 20.55 -6.20 7.18
CA PHE A 16 20.60 -6.44 5.74
C PHE A 16 21.50 -5.38 5.10
N VAL A 17 22.46 -5.85 4.30
CA VAL A 17 23.49 -5.00 3.67
C VAL A 17 23.50 -5.12 2.16
N ASP A 18 22.86 -6.17 1.61
CA ASP A 18 22.77 -6.41 0.17
C ASP A 18 21.46 -7.11 -0.18
N ALA A 19 21.15 -7.16 -1.47
CA ALA A 19 19.98 -7.85 -1.99
C ALA A 19 20.28 -8.38 -3.41
N ASN A 20 19.71 -9.54 -3.72
CA ASN A 20 19.77 -10.13 -5.04
C ASN A 20 18.36 -10.54 -5.49
N GLU A 21 17.79 -9.87 -6.47
CA GLU A 21 16.40 -10.06 -6.92
C GLU A 21 15.39 -10.08 -5.76
N ASN A 22 14.93 -11.26 -5.36
CA ASN A 22 13.91 -11.49 -4.34
C ASN A 22 14.50 -11.98 -2.99
N GLU A 23 15.81 -11.85 -2.81
CA GLU A 23 16.52 -12.30 -1.63
C GLU A 23 17.24 -11.13 -0.96
N LEU A 24 17.24 -11.12 0.37
CA LEU A 24 17.97 -10.18 1.21
C LEU A 24 19.20 -10.87 1.77
N ILE A 25 20.32 -10.15 1.86
CA ILE A 25 21.59 -10.67 2.36
C ILE A 25 22.00 -9.86 3.59
N ASP A 26 22.27 -10.54 4.70
CA ASP A 26 22.74 -9.89 5.91
C ASP A 26 24.27 -9.72 5.94
N LYS A 27 24.76 -8.98 6.94
CA LYS A 27 26.20 -8.71 7.11
C LYS A 27 27.05 -9.96 7.34
N ASP A 28 26.43 -11.08 7.70
CA ASP A 28 27.09 -12.36 7.94
C ASP A 28 26.96 -13.28 6.71
N ASN A 29 26.50 -12.74 5.57
CA ASN A 29 26.25 -13.40 4.28
C ASN A 29 25.16 -14.48 4.31
N ASN A 30 24.26 -14.45 5.30
CA ASN A 30 23.08 -15.29 5.26
C ASN A 30 22.07 -14.74 4.25
N VAL A 31 21.46 -15.64 3.48
CA VAL A 31 20.49 -15.32 2.43
C VAL A 31 19.07 -15.62 2.92
N TYR A 32 18.18 -14.66 2.72
CA TYR A 32 16.78 -14.74 3.14
C TYR A 32 15.88 -14.48 1.94
N LEU A 33 14.97 -15.41 1.64
CA LEU A 33 13.90 -15.20 0.69
C LEU A 33 12.90 -14.18 1.25
N ASP A 34 12.65 -13.10 0.51
CA ASP A 34 11.85 -11.98 1.00
C ASP A 34 10.36 -12.14 0.64
N PHE A 35 9.52 -12.51 1.62
CA PHE A 35 8.07 -12.45 1.52
C PHE A 35 7.49 -11.23 2.23
N SER A 36 8.29 -10.19 2.44
CA SER A 36 7.86 -8.93 3.03
C SER A 36 7.87 -7.74 2.07
N SER A 37 8.78 -7.75 1.08
CA SER A 37 9.07 -6.63 0.19
C SER A 37 9.18 -5.30 0.94
N GLY A 38 9.77 -5.30 2.17
CA GLY A 38 9.82 -4.08 3.00
C GLY A 38 8.43 -3.50 3.32
N ILE A 39 7.44 -4.33 3.57
CA ILE A 39 6.00 -4.00 3.74
C ILE A 39 5.35 -3.55 2.41
N GLY A 40 5.65 -4.28 1.32
CA GLY A 40 5.13 -3.99 -0.01
C GLY A 40 5.75 -2.76 -0.68
N VAL A 41 7.00 -2.48 -0.38
CA VAL A 41 7.77 -1.36 -0.95
C VAL A 41 8.58 -1.81 -2.16
N THR A 42 9.42 -2.83 -2.00
CA THR A 42 10.24 -3.39 -3.08
C THR A 42 9.42 -4.39 -3.90
N ASN A 43 8.40 -3.89 -4.60
CA ASN A 43 7.45 -4.74 -5.34
C ASN A 43 8.11 -5.59 -6.43
N LEU A 44 9.22 -5.12 -7.00
CA LEU A 44 9.98 -5.84 -8.03
C LEU A 44 11.31 -6.41 -7.49
N GLY A 45 11.45 -6.51 -6.14
CA GLY A 45 12.69 -6.91 -5.52
C GLY A 45 13.84 -5.94 -5.84
N PHE A 46 15.08 -6.41 -5.77
CA PHE A 46 16.24 -5.67 -6.27
C PHE A 46 16.31 -5.85 -7.81
N ASN A 47 15.84 -4.84 -8.53
CA ASN A 47 15.68 -4.89 -9.99
C ASN A 47 16.75 -4.06 -10.69
N MET A 48 17.54 -4.70 -11.59
CA MET A 48 18.66 -4.06 -12.28
C MET A 48 18.23 -2.96 -13.25
N GLU A 49 17.05 -3.03 -13.85
CA GLU A 49 16.58 -1.98 -14.75
C GLU A 49 16.22 -0.71 -13.96
N ILE A 50 15.59 -0.86 -12.78
CA ILE A 50 15.31 0.26 -11.87
C ILE A 50 16.61 0.84 -11.32
N TYR A 51 17.56 -0.01 -10.91
CA TYR A 51 18.89 0.42 -10.48
C TYR A 51 19.57 1.26 -11.56
N GLN A 52 19.59 0.79 -12.81
CA GLN A 52 20.21 1.52 -13.92
C GLN A 52 19.51 2.85 -14.23
N ALA A 53 18.17 2.89 -14.15
CA ALA A 53 17.42 4.13 -14.34
C ALA A 53 17.78 5.18 -13.28
N VAL A 54 17.90 4.76 -12.02
CA VAL A 54 18.32 5.64 -10.92
C VAL A 54 19.78 6.06 -11.08
N LEU A 55 20.67 5.15 -11.44
CA LEU A 55 22.09 5.45 -11.69
C LEU A 55 22.27 6.48 -12.82
N ASN A 56 21.51 6.36 -13.90
CA ASN A 56 21.51 7.33 -14.98
C ASN A 56 21.05 8.72 -14.48
N GLN A 57 20.00 8.77 -13.64
CA GLN A 57 19.53 10.03 -13.08
C GLN A 57 20.51 10.63 -12.06
N LEU A 58 21.31 9.81 -11.34
CA LEU A 58 22.36 10.28 -10.42
C LEU A 58 23.45 11.09 -11.14
N ASN A 59 23.69 10.84 -12.42
CA ASN A 59 24.61 11.60 -13.24
C ASN A 59 24.04 12.92 -13.78
N LEU A 60 22.77 13.21 -13.47
CA LEU A 60 22.05 14.41 -13.89
C LEU A 60 21.67 15.27 -12.69
N ILE A 61 20.62 16.07 -12.85
CA ILE A 61 20.08 16.89 -11.77
C ILE A 61 19.27 16.02 -10.78
N TRP A 62 19.49 16.18 -9.48
CA TRP A 62 18.81 15.43 -8.43
C TRP A 62 17.51 16.08 -7.99
N HIS A 63 17.51 17.42 -7.92
CA HIS A 63 16.38 18.18 -7.43
C HIS A 63 16.25 19.52 -8.17
N SER A 64 15.03 19.92 -8.41
CA SER A 64 14.65 21.28 -8.77
C SER A 64 13.31 21.62 -8.11
N PRO A 65 13.07 22.87 -7.72
CA PRO A 65 11.78 23.27 -7.17
C PRO A 65 10.63 22.96 -8.14
N ASN A 66 9.47 22.57 -7.60
CA ASN A 66 8.24 22.32 -8.38
C ASN A 66 7.67 23.59 -9.06
N LEU A 67 8.41 24.69 -9.02
CA LEU A 67 8.14 25.91 -9.79
C LEU A 67 8.60 25.83 -11.24
N TYR A 68 9.36 24.81 -11.60
CA TYR A 68 9.88 24.58 -12.96
C TYR A 68 9.35 23.30 -13.56
N LEU A 69 9.28 23.26 -14.88
CA LEU A 69 8.81 22.09 -15.62
C LEU A 69 9.70 20.86 -15.39
N SER A 70 9.07 19.70 -15.40
CA SER A 70 9.73 18.41 -15.26
C SER A 70 9.06 17.37 -16.15
N SER A 71 9.70 17.04 -17.28
CA SER A 71 9.19 16.03 -18.22
C SER A 71 8.96 14.68 -17.56
N ILE A 72 9.88 14.26 -16.67
CA ILE A 72 9.76 12.99 -15.97
C ILE A 72 8.55 12.96 -15.01
N GLN A 73 8.12 14.10 -14.44
CA GLN A 73 6.87 14.16 -13.68
C GLN A 73 5.66 13.90 -14.56
N GLU A 74 5.63 14.52 -15.74
CA GLU A 74 4.54 14.32 -16.72
C GLU A 74 4.51 12.86 -17.21
N GLU A 75 5.66 12.27 -17.52
CA GLU A 75 5.75 10.87 -17.95
C GLU A 75 5.21 9.91 -16.90
N VAL A 76 5.62 10.08 -15.62
CA VAL A 76 5.15 9.23 -14.52
C VAL A 76 3.66 9.46 -14.28
N ALA A 77 3.18 10.71 -14.31
CA ALA A 77 1.77 11.03 -14.19
C ALA A 77 0.96 10.35 -15.30
N GLN A 78 1.42 10.43 -16.55
CA GLN A 78 0.77 9.80 -17.70
C GLN A 78 0.69 8.27 -17.54
N LYS A 79 1.77 7.62 -17.07
CA LYS A 79 1.78 6.17 -16.84
C LYS A 79 0.83 5.72 -15.71
N LEU A 80 0.68 6.55 -14.67
CA LEU A 80 -0.27 6.30 -13.58
C LEU A 80 -1.72 6.52 -14.03
N ILE A 81 -1.99 7.58 -14.79
CA ILE A 81 -3.34 7.97 -15.18
C ILE A 81 -3.86 7.11 -16.35
N GLY A 82 -2.99 6.74 -17.29
CA GLY A 82 -3.38 6.05 -18.52
C GLY A 82 -4.38 6.87 -19.35
N GLN A 83 -5.54 6.30 -19.63
CA GLN A 83 -6.62 6.96 -20.39
C GLN A 83 -7.70 7.58 -19.47
N GLN A 84 -7.51 7.57 -18.16
CA GLN A 84 -8.49 8.08 -17.21
C GLN A 84 -8.38 9.60 -17.06
N ASP A 85 -9.46 10.25 -16.64
CA ASP A 85 -9.53 11.71 -16.48
C ASP A 85 -9.11 12.16 -15.06
N TYR A 86 -7.82 11.98 -14.74
CA TYR A 86 -7.22 12.37 -13.48
C TYR A 86 -6.12 13.43 -13.65
N LEU A 87 -5.76 14.09 -12.54
CA LEU A 87 -4.57 14.90 -12.37
C LEU A 87 -3.73 14.31 -11.24
N ALA A 88 -2.41 14.39 -11.33
CA ALA A 88 -1.48 13.86 -10.33
C ALA A 88 -0.85 14.97 -9.48
N PHE A 89 -0.66 14.69 -8.19
CA PHE A 89 0.19 15.44 -7.28
C PHE A 89 1.20 14.47 -6.66
N PHE A 90 2.49 14.76 -6.80
CA PHE A 90 3.57 13.95 -6.23
C PHE A 90 3.99 14.45 -4.85
N CYS A 91 4.27 13.51 -3.94
CA CYS A 91 4.78 13.73 -2.59
C CYS A 91 5.85 12.67 -2.25
N ASN A 92 6.17 12.44 -0.97
CA ASN A 92 7.30 11.58 -0.60
C ASN A 92 6.87 10.29 0.11
N SER A 93 5.60 10.16 0.45
CA SER A 93 5.10 9.05 1.26
C SER A 93 3.58 8.85 1.10
N GLY A 94 3.08 7.68 1.52
CA GLY A 94 1.64 7.40 1.53
C GLY A 94 0.88 8.28 2.52
N THR A 95 1.47 8.64 3.65
CA THR A 95 0.83 9.55 4.61
C THR A 95 0.63 10.94 4.01
N GLU A 96 1.63 11.49 3.28
CA GLU A 96 1.50 12.77 2.56
C GLU A 96 0.47 12.68 1.42
N SER A 97 0.41 11.56 0.73
CA SER A 97 -0.59 11.31 -0.31
C SER A 97 -2.01 11.35 0.28
N ASN A 98 -2.22 10.70 1.44
CA ASN A 98 -3.50 10.73 2.15
C ASN A 98 -3.82 12.14 2.72
N GLU A 99 -2.83 12.90 3.21
CA GLU A 99 -3.03 14.31 3.60
C GLU A 99 -3.53 15.15 2.42
N ALA A 100 -2.92 14.98 1.24
CA ALA A 100 -3.34 15.67 0.02
C ALA A 100 -4.78 15.30 -0.36
N ALA A 101 -5.13 14.01 -0.30
CA ALA A 101 -6.47 13.50 -0.60
C ALA A 101 -7.54 14.06 0.35
N ILE A 102 -7.26 14.05 1.67
CA ILE A 102 -8.14 14.62 2.71
C ILE A 102 -8.39 16.11 2.46
N LYS A 103 -7.30 16.86 2.18
CA LYS A 103 -7.39 18.30 1.90
C LYS A 103 -8.16 18.57 0.60
N LEU A 104 -7.89 17.80 -0.48
CA LEU A 104 -8.58 17.94 -1.74
C LEU A 104 -10.09 17.69 -1.56
N ALA A 105 -10.47 16.60 -0.92
CA ALA A 105 -11.86 16.25 -0.71
C ALA A 105 -12.64 17.32 0.07
N ARG A 106 -12.08 17.80 1.18
CA ARG A 106 -12.69 18.88 1.98
C ARG A 106 -12.82 20.19 1.21
N LYS A 107 -11.77 20.57 0.48
CA LYS A 107 -11.76 21.84 -0.26
C LYS A 107 -12.67 21.80 -1.49
N ALA A 108 -12.72 20.69 -2.21
CA ALA A 108 -13.57 20.54 -3.39
C ALA A 108 -15.07 20.54 -3.06
N THR A 109 -15.45 19.95 -1.93
CA THR A 109 -16.84 19.83 -1.54
C THR A 109 -17.33 20.94 -0.60
N GLY A 110 -16.44 21.69 0.04
CA GLY A 110 -16.77 22.62 1.11
C GLY A 110 -17.29 21.96 2.39
N LYS A 111 -17.26 20.62 2.46
CA LYS A 111 -17.70 19.81 3.60
C LYS A 111 -16.50 19.36 4.44
N SER A 112 -16.71 19.03 5.72
CA SER A 112 -15.61 18.75 6.65
C SER A 112 -15.52 17.30 7.12
N GLU A 113 -16.59 16.51 7.01
CA GLU A 113 -16.62 15.14 7.53
C GLU A 113 -16.05 14.15 6.53
N ILE A 114 -15.21 13.23 7.01
CA ILE A 114 -14.71 12.08 6.25
C ILE A 114 -15.01 10.81 7.03
N ILE A 115 -15.58 9.83 6.35
CA ILE A 115 -15.81 8.52 6.92
C ILE A 115 -14.65 7.62 6.55
N ALA A 116 -14.01 7.03 7.56
CA ALA A 116 -13.02 5.97 7.43
C ALA A 116 -13.58 4.67 8.02
N PHE A 117 -12.80 3.61 8.01
CA PHE A 117 -13.24 2.32 8.54
C PHE A 117 -12.42 1.91 9.77
N LYS A 118 -13.09 1.25 10.73
CA LYS A 118 -12.40 0.60 11.86
C LYS A 118 -11.32 -0.34 11.34
N LYS A 119 -10.20 -0.40 12.05
CA LYS A 119 -9.00 -1.17 11.69
C LYS A 119 -8.21 -0.65 10.49
N SER A 120 -8.62 0.42 9.78
CA SER A 120 -7.85 1.01 8.68
C SER A 120 -6.52 1.60 9.15
N PHE A 121 -5.60 1.79 8.20
CA PHE A 121 -4.34 2.48 8.42
C PHE A 121 -4.02 3.41 7.24
N HIS A 122 -4.02 4.73 7.49
CA HIS A 122 -3.80 5.73 6.45
C HIS A 122 -2.54 6.58 6.66
N GLY A 123 -1.83 6.41 7.78
CA GLY A 123 -0.56 7.09 8.02
C GLY A 123 -0.34 7.54 9.46
N ARG A 124 0.76 8.28 9.68
CA ARG A 124 1.23 8.73 10.99
C ARG A 124 1.32 10.25 11.13
N THR A 125 1.07 11.03 10.08
CA THR A 125 0.88 12.48 10.19
C THR A 125 -0.49 12.78 10.79
N TYR A 126 -0.70 13.96 11.37
CA TYR A 126 -1.91 14.23 12.15
C TYR A 126 -3.21 14.04 11.37
N GLY A 127 -3.31 14.48 10.12
CA GLY A 127 -4.51 14.27 9.30
C GLY A 127 -4.72 12.81 8.93
N ALA A 128 -3.69 12.15 8.40
CA ALA A 128 -3.76 10.73 8.03
C ALA A 128 -3.93 9.82 9.26
N MET A 129 -3.30 10.15 10.39
CA MET A 129 -3.50 9.47 11.66
C MET A 129 -4.94 9.62 12.16
N SER A 130 -5.53 10.81 12.00
CA SER A 130 -6.93 11.08 12.39
C SER A 130 -7.94 10.27 11.55
N ALA A 131 -7.57 9.87 10.32
CA ALA A 131 -8.34 8.98 9.46
C ALA A 131 -8.09 7.48 9.76
N THR A 132 -7.08 7.14 10.58
CA THR A 132 -6.70 5.76 10.88
C THR A 132 -7.63 5.16 11.92
N GLY A 133 -8.32 4.06 11.59
CA GLY A 133 -9.33 3.41 12.45
C GLY A 133 -8.77 2.50 13.54
N GLN A 134 -7.58 2.79 14.07
CA GLN A 134 -6.90 2.02 15.10
C GLN A 134 -6.57 2.90 16.32
N LYS A 135 -7.34 2.74 17.40
CA LYS A 135 -7.21 3.53 18.63
C LYS A 135 -5.76 3.60 19.15
N LYS A 136 -5.04 2.47 19.17
CA LYS A 136 -3.64 2.37 19.64
C LYS A 136 -2.66 3.31 18.91
N ILE A 137 -3.00 3.76 17.68
CA ILE A 137 -2.16 4.65 16.87
C ILE A 137 -2.42 6.12 17.23
N ILE A 138 -3.63 6.42 17.68
CA ILE A 138 -4.11 7.77 18.01
C ILE A 138 -3.87 8.12 19.47
N ASP A 139 -3.90 7.10 20.36
CA ASP A 139 -3.80 7.30 21.80
C ASP A 139 -2.57 8.13 22.17
N GLN A 140 -2.78 9.14 23.03
CA GLN A 140 -1.79 10.09 23.56
C GLN A 140 -1.25 11.12 22.55
N PHE A 141 -1.71 11.13 21.30
CA PHE A 141 -1.35 12.15 20.30
C PHE A 141 -2.43 13.24 20.08
N GLY A 142 -3.45 13.28 20.95
CA GLY A 142 -4.49 14.33 20.84
C GLY A 142 -3.98 15.76 21.11
N PRO A 143 -4.73 16.79 20.65
CA PRO A 143 -5.97 16.68 19.91
C PRO A 143 -5.74 16.26 18.44
N VAL A 144 -6.62 15.41 17.92
CA VAL A 144 -6.59 14.97 16.53
C VAL A 144 -7.36 15.95 15.63
N VAL A 145 -7.13 15.87 14.31
CA VAL A 145 -7.89 16.66 13.35
C VAL A 145 -9.38 16.23 13.40
N PRO A 146 -10.33 17.16 13.60
CA PRO A 146 -11.74 16.83 13.72
C PRO A 146 -12.39 16.41 12.40
N GLY A 147 -13.60 15.84 12.48
CA GLY A 147 -14.43 15.51 11.34
C GLY A 147 -14.24 14.09 10.79
N PHE A 148 -13.54 13.21 11.50
CA PHE A 148 -13.46 11.79 11.11
C PHE A 148 -14.45 10.95 11.88
N LYS A 149 -15.13 10.03 11.16
CA LYS A 149 -16.07 9.03 11.70
C LYS A 149 -15.64 7.64 11.22
N PHE A 150 -15.90 6.59 12.00
CA PHE A 150 -15.39 5.25 11.73
C PHE A 150 -16.50 4.22 11.61
N ALA A 151 -16.78 3.78 10.40
CA ALA A 151 -17.70 2.69 10.10
C ALA A 151 -17.06 1.31 10.35
N ILE A 152 -17.88 0.28 10.48
CA ILE A 152 -17.40 -1.11 10.45
C ILE A 152 -17.11 -1.48 9.01
N PHE A 153 -15.91 -2.05 8.75
CA PHE A 153 -15.52 -2.49 7.42
C PHE A 153 -16.41 -3.65 6.95
N ASN A 154 -16.81 -3.66 5.68
CA ASN A 154 -17.76 -4.60 5.08
C ASN A 154 -19.19 -4.52 5.66
N ASP A 155 -19.54 -3.44 6.36
CA ASP A 155 -20.90 -3.19 6.87
C ASP A 155 -21.45 -1.88 6.27
N PHE A 156 -22.25 -2.02 5.21
CA PHE A 156 -22.85 -0.88 4.52
C PHE A 156 -23.81 -0.08 5.42
N ASN A 157 -24.55 -0.74 6.31
CA ASN A 157 -25.47 -0.04 7.22
C ASN A 157 -24.70 0.79 8.24
N SER A 158 -23.60 0.28 8.76
CA SER A 158 -22.68 1.03 9.61
C SER A 158 -22.14 2.27 8.90
N PHE A 159 -21.70 2.16 7.64
CA PHE A 159 -21.27 3.30 6.83
C PHE A 159 -22.39 4.31 6.62
N LYS A 160 -23.54 3.86 6.13
CA LYS A 160 -24.70 4.70 5.82
C LYS A 160 -25.19 5.50 7.02
N SER A 161 -25.21 4.89 8.23
CA SER A 161 -25.68 5.54 9.46
C SER A 161 -24.79 6.71 9.91
N LEU A 162 -23.55 6.79 9.47
CA LEU A 162 -22.59 7.85 9.82
C LEU A 162 -22.60 9.03 8.83
N THR A 163 -23.24 8.87 7.66
CA THR A 163 -23.29 9.92 6.64
C THR A 163 -24.20 11.07 7.04
N SER A 164 -23.83 12.28 6.65
CA SER A 164 -24.61 13.51 6.85
C SER A 164 -24.47 14.42 5.63
N ASN A 165 -25.20 15.52 5.61
CA ASN A 165 -25.06 16.55 4.59
C ASN A 165 -23.65 17.19 4.58
N ASN A 166 -22.88 17.04 5.66
CA ASN A 166 -21.52 17.54 5.82
C ASN A 166 -20.46 16.50 5.47
N THR A 167 -20.84 15.31 5.00
CA THR A 167 -19.89 14.28 4.59
C THR A 167 -19.26 14.65 3.25
N ALA A 168 -17.95 14.92 3.27
CA ALA A 168 -17.12 15.25 2.09
C ALA A 168 -16.75 14.01 1.30
N ALA A 169 -16.27 12.97 2.01
CA ALA A 169 -15.73 11.78 1.40
C ALA A 169 -15.80 10.56 2.31
N VAL A 170 -15.63 9.40 1.71
CA VAL A 170 -15.22 8.17 2.38
C VAL A 170 -13.79 7.83 1.95
N ILE A 171 -12.94 7.37 2.89
CA ILE A 171 -11.60 6.84 2.61
C ILE A 171 -11.57 5.35 2.93
N ILE A 172 -11.13 4.54 1.98
CA ILE A 172 -11.15 3.08 2.05
C ILE A 172 -9.87 2.45 1.50
N GLU A 173 -9.35 1.44 2.19
CA GLU A 173 -8.43 0.45 1.62
C GLU A 173 -9.27 -0.69 1.03
N ILE A 174 -9.04 -1.08 -0.22
CA ILE A 174 -9.74 -2.24 -0.82
C ILE A 174 -9.32 -3.55 -0.16
N ILE A 175 -8.12 -3.59 0.40
CA ILE A 175 -7.67 -4.65 1.32
C ILE A 175 -7.03 -3.96 2.50
N GLN A 176 -7.60 -4.08 3.70
CA GLN A 176 -6.98 -3.57 4.92
C GLN A 176 -5.73 -4.38 5.27
N GLY A 177 -4.56 -3.88 4.85
CA GLY A 177 -3.30 -4.60 4.95
C GLY A 177 -2.79 -4.77 6.39
N GLU A 178 -2.81 -3.68 7.17
CA GLU A 178 -2.25 -3.66 8.53
C GLU A 178 -3.11 -4.39 9.56
N SER A 179 -4.37 -4.64 9.25
CA SER A 179 -5.31 -5.29 10.16
C SER A 179 -5.54 -6.78 9.87
N GLY A 180 -4.76 -7.36 8.98
CA GLY A 180 -4.81 -8.80 8.73
C GLY A 180 -5.18 -9.20 7.31
N VAL A 181 -4.85 -8.38 6.33
CA VAL A 181 -5.13 -8.64 4.90
C VAL A 181 -6.60 -8.99 4.70
N LEU A 182 -7.46 -8.01 5.01
CA LEU A 182 -8.92 -8.15 4.95
C LEU A 182 -9.44 -7.56 3.64
N PRO A 183 -9.83 -8.35 2.62
CA PRO A 183 -10.44 -7.85 1.39
C PRO A 183 -11.81 -7.24 1.64
N ALA A 184 -12.15 -6.23 0.87
CA ALA A 184 -13.51 -5.70 0.83
C ALA A 184 -14.47 -6.73 0.22
N ASP A 185 -15.70 -6.77 0.75
CA ASP A 185 -16.77 -7.56 0.15
C ASP A 185 -17.28 -6.87 -1.14
N PRO A 186 -17.43 -7.60 -2.26
CA PRO A 186 -17.89 -7.01 -3.53
C PRO A 186 -19.27 -6.33 -3.44
N LEU A 187 -20.19 -6.90 -2.69
CA LEU A 187 -21.52 -6.31 -2.51
C LEU A 187 -21.44 -5.03 -1.70
N PHE A 188 -20.62 -5.02 -0.64
CA PHE A 188 -20.35 -3.82 0.16
C PHE A 188 -19.78 -2.69 -0.70
N VAL A 189 -18.75 -2.96 -1.52
CA VAL A 189 -18.15 -1.96 -2.39
C VAL A 189 -19.16 -1.43 -3.41
N LYS A 190 -19.97 -2.30 -4.00
CA LYS A 190 -21.04 -1.90 -4.92
C LYS A 190 -22.04 -0.96 -4.25
N GLN A 191 -22.55 -1.34 -3.08
CA GLN A 191 -23.53 -0.53 -2.32
C GLN A 191 -22.93 0.82 -1.89
N LEU A 192 -21.66 0.82 -1.46
CA LEU A 192 -20.94 2.03 -1.09
C LEU A 192 -20.80 2.97 -2.30
N ASN A 193 -20.39 2.45 -3.46
CA ASN A 193 -20.24 3.22 -4.68
C ASN A 193 -21.56 3.86 -5.13
N GLU A 194 -22.62 3.07 -5.23
CA GLU A 194 -23.95 3.54 -5.63
C GLU A 194 -24.48 4.64 -4.68
N TYR A 195 -24.30 4.45 -3.38
CA TYR A 195 -24.73 5.42 -2.37
C TYR A 195 -23.90 6.72 -2.41
N CYS A 196 -22.59 6.62 -2.58
CA CYS A 196 -21.70 7.79 -2.68
C CYS A 196 -22.05 8.65 -3.89
N ILE A 197 -22.30 8.02 -5.06
CA ILE A 197 -22.77 8.72 -6.26
C ILE A 197 -24.10 9.44 -5.98
N GLN A 198 -25.08 8.74 -5.38
CA GLN A 198 -26.40 9.31 -5.07
C GLN A 198 -26.33 10.51 -4.12
N LYS A 199 -25.37 10.52 -3.19
CA LYS A 199 -25.24 11.51 -2.10
C LYS A 199 -24.17 12.56 -2.35
N ASP A 200 -23.52 12.54 -3.50
CA ASP A 200 -22.40 13.43 -3.83
C ASP A 200 -21.31 13.40 -2.73
N ILE A 201 -20.91 12.18 -2.36
CA ILE A 201 -19.83 11.88 -1.43
C ILE A 201 -18.65 11.36 -2.24
N LEU A 202 -17.47 11.98 -2.13
CA LEU A 202 -16.28 11.55 -2.84
C LEU A 202 -15.74 10.23 -2.28
N ILE A 203 -15.20 9.39 -3.17
CA ILE A 203 -14.54 8.14 -2.81
C ILE A 203 -13.04 8.31 -2.93
N ILE A 204 -12.33 8.21 -1.80
CA ILE A 204 -10.87 8.13 -1.73
C ILE A 204 -10.49 6.67 -1.57
N VAL A 205 -9.77 6.10 -2.52
CA VAL A 205 -9.21 4.75 -2.37
C VAL A 205 -7.73 4.86 -2.01
N ASP A 206 -7.39 4.34 -0.83
CA ASP A 206 -6.00 4.21 -0.39
C ASP A 206 -5.38 2.95 -1.01
N GLU A 207 -4.60 3.16 -2.06
CA GLU A 207 -3.85 2.14 -2.80
C GLU A 207 -2.37 2.09 -2.40
N VAL A 208 -2.01 2.68 -1.28
CA VAL A 208 -0.61 2.76 -0.81
C VAL A 208 0.01 1.37 -0.66
N GLN A 209 -0.76 0.37 -0.24
CA GLN A 209 -0.25 -1.01 -0.12
C GLN A 209 -0.79 -1.95 -1.21
N THR A 210 -1.97 -1.69 -1.74
CA THR A 210 -2.69 -2.57 -2.68
C THR A 210 -2.39 -2.26 -4.15
N GLY A 211 -1.98 -1.03 -4.44
CA GLY A 211 -1.70 -0.58 -5.80
C GLY A 211 -0.36 -1.07 -6.36
N ILE A 212 -0.04 -0.56 -7.52
CA ILE A 212 1.23 -0.79 -8.22
C ILE A 212 1.49 -2.29 -8.44
N GLY A 213 0.46 -2.98 -8.94
CA GLY A 213 0.55 -4.38 -9.37
C GLY A 213 0.38 -5.42 -8.26
N ARG A 214 0.36 -5.05 -6.98
CA ARG A 214 0.36 -5.99 -5.85
C ARG A 214 -0.73 -7.06 -5.91
N THR A 215 -1.91 -6.71 -6.43
CA THR A 215 -3.07 -7.61 -6.53
C THR A 215 -3.26 -8.23 -7.92
N GLY A 216 -2.31 -8.00 -8.86
CA GLY A 216 -2.41 -8.45 -10.24
C GLY A 216 -3.24 -7.52 -11.14
N LYS A 217 -3.50 -6.32 -10.68
CA LYS A 217 -4.00 -5.16 -11.40
C LYS A 217 -3.15 -3.95 -11.04
N LEU A 218 -3.08 -2.92 -11.88
CA LEU A 218 -2.36 -1.70 -11.52
C LEU A 218 -2.90 -1.12 -10.22
N TYR A 219 -4.22 -1.10 -10.07
CA TYR A 219 -4.94 -0.69 -8.88
C TYR A 219 -5.89 -1.79 -8.41
N ALA A 220 -5.97 -2.03 -7.10
CA ALA A 220 -6.83 -3.07 -6.54
C ALA A 220 -8.33 -2.77 -6.72
N HIS A 221 -8.74 -1.49 -6.77
CA HIS A 221 -10.14 -1.11 -7.00
C HIS A 221 -10.68 -1.57 -8.36
N GLU A 222 -9.80 -1.86 -9.32
CA GLU A 222 -10.20 -2.40 -10.64
C GLU A 222 -10.83 -3.81 -10.55
N HIS A 223 -10.53 -4.59 -9.50
CA HIS A 223 -11.19 -5.88 -9.25
C HIS A 223 -12.67 -5.70 -8.93
N TYR A 224 -13.07 -4.53 -8.45
CA TYR A 224 -14.43 -4.20 -8.01
C TYR A 224 -15.18 -3.30 -8.99
N GLN A 225 -14.57 -2.96 -10.14
CA GLN A 225 -15.11 -2.01 -11.12
C GLN A 225 -15.47 -0.66 -10.47
N LEU A 226 -14.76 -0.29 -9.39
CA LEU A 226 -14.92 0.97 -8.69
C LEU A 226 -14.21 2.08 -9.46
N SER A 227 -14.86 3.25 -9.57
CA SER A 227 -14.26 4.46 -10.17
C SER A 227 -14.08 5.52 -9.08
N PRO A 228 -12.97 5.50 -8.33
CA PRO A 228 -12.75 6.44 -7.24
C PRO A 228 -12.59 7.88 -7.75
N ASP A 229 -12.89 8.85 -6.88
CA ASP A 229 -12.65 10.27 -7.18
C ASP A 229 -11.21 10.66 -6.89
N ILE A 230 -10.59 9.99 -5.91
CA ILE A 230 -9.21 10.22 -5.49
C ILE A 230 -8.56 8.87 -5.21
N ILE A 231 -7.31 8.71 -5.67
CA ILE A 231 -6.46 7.52 -5.42
C ILE A 231 -5.18 7.97 -4.75
N THR A 232 -4.74 7.27 -3.70
CA THR A 232 -3.46 7.56 -3.05
C THR A 232 -2.49 6.41 -3.21
N LEU A 233 -1.22 6.73 -3.49
CA LEU A 233 -0.17 5.80 -3.88
C LEU A 233 1.13 6.09 -3.14
N ALA A 234 1.94 5.07 -2.92
CA ALA A 234 3.33 5.15 -2.45
C ALA A 234 4.02 3.78 -2.58
N LYS A 235 4.86 3.42 -1.62
CA LYS A 235 5.50 2.09 -1.47
C LYS A 235 6.03 1.53 -2.79
N GLY A 236 5.33 0.56 -3.38
CA GLY A 236 5.72 -0.08 -4.62
C GLY A 236 5.95 0.86 -5.80
N LEU A 237 5.41 2.08 -5.75
CA LEU A 237 5.64 3.09 -6.79
C LEU A 237 7.12 3.42 -6.96
N GLY A 238 7.85 3.55 -5.86
CA GLY A 238 9.28 3.89 -5.87
C GLY A 238 10.21 2.69 -5.82
N ASN A 239 9.68 1.50 -5.63
CA ASN A 239 10.45 0.24 -5.48
C ASN A 239 11.68 0.37 -4.57
N GLY A 240 11.54 1.07 -3.45
CA GLY A 240 12.62 1.33 -2.47
C GLY A 240 12.94 2.80 -2.29
N LEU A 241 12.71 3.66 -3.29
CA LEU A 241 12.91 5.10 -3.14
C LEU A 241 11.64 5.80 -2.62
N PRO A 242 11.79 6.82 -1.73
CA PRO A 242 10.65 7.54 -1.17
C PRO A 242 9.88 8.33 -2.23
N ILE A 243 8.64 7.95 -2.46
CA ILE A 243 7.69 8.66 -3.32
C ILE A 243 6.26 8.32 -2.90
N GLY A 244 5.37 9.29 -3.06
CA GLY A 244 3.92 9.12 -3.03
C GLY A 244 3.28 9.90 -4.15
N ALA A 245 2.05 9.56 -4.49
CA ALA A 245 1.24 10.29 -5.43
C ALA A 245 -0.22 10.29 -5.00
N MET A 246 -0.91 11.40 -5.21
CA MET A 246 -2.36 11.50 -5.13
C MET A 246 -2.87 11.79 -6.55
N LEU A 247 -3.78 10.94 -7.03
CA LEU A 247 -4.51 11.16 -8.27
C LEU A 247 -5.92 11.63 -7.91
N GLY A 248 -6.36 12.76 -8.45
CA GLY A 248 -7.71 13.28 -8.27
C GLY A 248 -8.39 13.45 -9.63
N LYS A 249 -9.70 13.14 -9.73
CA LYS A 249 -10.45 13.41 -10.96
C LYS A 249 -10.26 14.86 -11.39
N LYS A 250 -10.11 15.11 -12.67
CA LYS A 250 -9.78 16.41 -13.25
C LYS A 250 -10.78 17.52 -12.89
N ASN A 251 -12.06 17.17 -12.73
CA ASN A 251 -13.07 18.10 -12.24
C ASN A 251 -12.83 18.62 -10.82
N LEU A 252 -12.00 17.95 -10.02
CA LEU A 252 -11.58 18.41 -8.68
C LEU A 252 -10.38 19.36 -8.73
N GLY A 253 -9.73 19.50 -9.89
CA GLY A 253 -8.52 20.30 -10.06
C GLY A 253 -8.68 21.78 -9.69
N HIS A 254 -9.88 22.35 -9.81
CA HIS A 254 -10.18 23.71 -9.39
C HIS A 254 -9.93 23.95 -7.89
N ALA A 255 -10.04 22.91 -7.07
CA ALA A 255 -9.81 23.03 -5.63
C ALA A 255 -8.32 23.12 -5.26
N PHE A 256 -7.42 22.59 -6.11
CA PHE A 256 -5.96 22.64 -5.91
C PHE A 256 -5.30 23.63 -6.87
N GLY A 257 -5.78 24.89 -6.89
CA GLY A 257 -5.10 25.99 -7.59
C GLY A 257 -3.78 26.39 -6.92
N TYR A 258 -3.07 27.34 -7.54
CA TYR A 258 -1.75 27.82 -7.06
C TYR A 258 -1.74 28.15 -5.57
N GLY A 259 -0.71 27.64 -4.85
CA GLY A 259 -0.48 27.87 -3.43
C GLY A 259 -1.41 27.10 -2.47
N SER A 260 -2.35 26.27 -2.95
CA SER A 260 -3.28 25.56 -2.05
C SER A 260 -2.68 24.35 -1.36
N HIS A 261 -1.69 23.71 -1.97
CA HIS A 261 -0.92 22.60 -1.41
C HIS A 261 0.45 22.55 -2.06
N GLY A 262 1.42 21.90 -1.41
CA GLY A 262 2.76 21.80 -1.94
C GLY A 262 3.68 20.92 -1.12
N THR A 263 4.84 20.65 -1.68
CA THR A 263 5.91 19.85 -1.10
C THR A 263 7.25 20.30 -1.66
N THR A 264 8.31 20.22 -0.86
CA THR A 264 9.67 20.56 -1.32
C THR A 264 10.26 19.42 -2.16
N PHE A 265 10.23 18.18 -1.66
CA PHE A 265 10.89 17.03 -2.30
C PHE A 265 9.95 16.17 -3.14
N GLY A 266 8.64 16.34 -3.03
CA GLY A 266 7.67 15.54 -3.81
C GLY A 266 7.88 15.75 -5.30
N GLY A 267 7.91 14.65 -6.05
CA GLY A 267 8.33 14.66 -7.44
C GLY A 267 9.85 14.80 -7.63
N ASN A 268 10.64 14.36 -6.65
CA ASN A 268 12.10 14.30 -6.75
C ASN A 268 12.52 13.44 -7.93
N ARG A 269 13.51 13.91 -8.71
CA ARG A 269 13.88 13.27 -9.97
C ARG A 269 14.47 11.87 -9.80
N LEU A 270 15.18 11.60 -8.70
CA LEU A 270 15.71 10.26 -8.42
C LEU A 270 14.57 9.28 -8.13
N SER A 271 13.63 9.68 -7.28
CA SER A 271 12.45 8.85 -6.98
C SER A 271 11.55 8.67 -8.20
N LEU A 272 11.42 9.70 -9.05
CA LEU A 272 10.67 9.61 -10.30
C LEU A 272 11.36 8.70 -11.33
N ALA A 273 12.69 8.66 -11.39
CA ALA A 273 13.41 7.73 -12.26
C ALA A 273 13.12 6.26 -11.87
N ALA A 274 13.13 5.97 -10.57
CA ALA A 274 12.70 4.66 -10.07
C ALA A 274 11.22 4.38 -10.40
N ALA A 275 10.33 5.32 -10.13
CA ALA A 275 8.90 5.17 -10.38
C ALA A 275 8.59 5.00 -11.88
N ASN A 276 9.27 5.74 -12.75
CA ASN A 276 9.11 5.65 -14.20
C ASN A 276 9.45 4.25 -14.71
N GLN A 277 10.59 3.71 -14.27
CA GLN A 277 11.00 2.36 -14.67
C GLN A 277 10.11 1.29 -14.02
N THR A 278 9.75 1.45 -12.76
CA THR A 278 8.79 0.57 -12.07
C THR A 278 7.49 0.45 -12.86
N LEU A 279 6.89 1.57 -13.24
CA LEU A 279 5.65 1.60 -14.03
C LEU A 279 5.85 1.05 -15.44
N THR A 280 7.02 1.25 -16.05
CA THR A 280 7.34 0.62 -17.35
C THR A 280 7.26 -0.90 -17.25
N ILE A 281 7.84 -1.49 -16.21
CA ILE A 281 7.81 -2.94 -15.99
C ILE A 281 6.39 -3.42 -15.64
N ILE A 282 5.73 -2.72 -14.72
CA ILE A 282 4.40 -3.15 -14.21
C ILE A 282 3.30 -3.03 -15.27
N ASN A 283 3.36 -2.06 -16.17
CA ASN A 283 2.33 -1.86 -17.20
C ASN A 283 2.36 -2.93 -18.30
N HIS A 284 3.25 -3.93 -18.22
CA HIS A 284 3.17 -5.09 -19.10
C HIS A 284 2.07 -6.07 -18.63
N ALA A 285 1.11 -6.34 -19.49
CA ALA A 285 -0.04 -7.20 -19.21
C ALA A 285 0.39 -8.61 -18.73
N ASP A 286 1.47 -9.16 -19.27
CA ASP A 286 1.99 -10.47 -18.90
C ASP A 286 2.39 -10.54 -17.43
N LEU A 287 3.01 -9.49 -16.89
CA LEU A 287 3.37 -9.45 -15.46
C LEU A 287 2.13 -9.45 -14.57
N MET A 288 1.08 -8.70 -14.92
CA MET A 288 -0.15 -8.66 -14.13
C MET A 288 -0.86 -10.02 -14.11
N ASN A 289 -0.92 -10.70 -15.26
CA ASN A 289 -1.46 -12.06 -15.37
C ASN A 289 -0.63 -13.07 -14.56
N ASP A 290 0.70 -12.94 -14.60
CA ASP A 290 1.62 -13.77 -13.82
C ASP A 290 1.43 -13.57 -12.32
N VAL A 291 1.27 -12.32 -11.86
CA VAL A 291 0.97 -12.00 -10.45
C VAL A 291 -0.35 -12.63 -10.00
N GLN A 292 -1.40 -12.60 -10.82
CA GLN A 292 -2.67 -13.26 -10.51
C GLN A 292 -2.49 -14.78 -10.40
N SER A 293 -1.82 -15.39 -11.37
CA SER A 293 -1.53 -16.83 -11.39
C SER A 293 -0.70 -17.26 -10.18
N LYS A 294 0.37 -16.52 -9.86
CA LYS A 294 1.22 -16.76 -8.69
C LYS A 294 0.46 -16.60 -7.39
N GLY A 295 -0.40 -15.58 -7.30
CA GLY A 295 -1.25 -15.35 -6.13
C GLY A 295 -2.23 -16.49 -5.89
N GLN A 296 -2.90 -16.96 -6.94
CA GLN A 296 -3.78 -18.13 -6.89
C GLN A 296 -2.99 -19.37 -6.46
N PHE A 297 -1.85 -19.63 -7.10
CA PHE A 297 -0.96 -20.73 -6.75
C PHE A 297 -0.55 -20.70 -5.28
N LEU A 298 -0.13 -19.54 -4.76
CA LEU A 298 0.28 -19.36 -3.36
C LEU A 298 -0.88 -19.68 -2.40
N ILE A 299 -2.06 -19.11 -2.64
CA ILE A 299 -3.24 -19.27 -1.77
C ILE A 299 -3.71 -20.74 -1.78
N GLU A 300 -3.83 -21.37 -2.95
CA GLU A 300 -4.32 -22.75 -3.07
C GLU A 300 -3.36 -23.74 -2.39
N ASN A 301 -2.05 -23.59 -2.60
CA ASN A 301 -1.08 -24.50 -1.99
C ASN A 301 -0.94 -24.29 -0.47
N LEU A 302 -1.02 -23.05 0.02
CA LEU A 302 -1.11 -22.79 1.45
C LEU A 302 -2.39 -23.40 2.06
N ARG A 303 -3.55 -23.23 1.44
CA ARG A 303 -4.80 -23.85 1.90
C ARG A 303 -4.68 -25.37 1.96
N LYS A 304 -4.10 -25.97 0.93
CA LYS A 304 -3.88 -27.43 0.88
C LYS A 304 -2.89 -27.90 1.96
N GLY A 305 -1.73 -27.25 2.08
CA GLY A 305 -0.69 -27.63 3.02
C GLY A 305 -1.08 -27.40 4.49
N LEU A 306 -1.95 -26.43 4.74
CA LEU A 306 -2.41 -26.06 6.09
C LEU A 306 -3.78 -26.65 6.45
N ALA A 307 -4.43 -27.43 5.60
CA ALA A 307 -5.79 -27.94 5.79
C ALA A 307 -6.00 -28.73 7.12
N ASN A 308 -4.97 -29.43 7.57
CA ASN A 308 -5.02 -30.24 8.81
C ASN A 308 -4.44 -29.54 10.03
N LYS A 309 -4.05 -28.27 9.94
CA LYS A 309 -3.46 -27.48 11.02
C LYS A 309 -4.55 -26.81 11.84
N ARG A 310 -4.83 -27.32 13.03
CA ARG A 310 -5.91 -26.84 13.94
C ARG A 310 -5.79 -25.38 14.37
N ASN A 311 -4.60 -24.82 14.29
CA ASN A 311 -4.32 -23.42 14.64
C ASN A 311 -4.56 -22.45 13.47
N VAL A 312 -4.81 -22.92 12.26
CA VAL A 312 -5.11 -22.07 11.10
C VAL A 312 -6.61 -21.86 10.98
N ILE A 313 -7.02 -20.60 10.92
CA ILE A 313 -8.43 -20.19 10.77
C ILE A 313 -8.76 -20.03 9.29
N GLU A 314 -7.92 -19.24 8.57
CA GLU A 314 -8.19 -18.89 7.18
C GLU A 314 -6.90 -18.52 6.43
N VAL A 315 -6.87 -18.80 5.13
CA VAL A 315 -5.91 -18.25 4.16
C VAL A 315 -6.69 -17.41 3.16
N ARG A 316 -6.41 -16.10 3.09
CA ARG A 316 -7.11 -15.12 2.25
C ARG A 316 -6.17 -14.14 1.57
N GLY A 317 -6.66 -13.43 0.57
CA GLY A 317 -5.88 -12.39 -0.13
C GLY A 317 -6.27 -12.27 -1.59
N ILE A 318 -5.63 -11.33 -2.30
CA ILE A 318 -5.76 -11.12 -3.75
C ILE A 318 -4.36 -10.91 -4.33
N GLY A 319 -4.04 -11.61 -5.41
CA GLY A 319 -2.71 -11.57 -6.01
C GLY A 319 -1.63 -11.98 -5.00
N LEU A 320 -0.55 -11.23 -4.94
CA LEU A 320 0.56 -11.48 -4.01
C LEU A 320 0.46 -10.66 -2.70
N MET A 321 -0.75 -10.41 -2.24
CA MET A 321 -1.06 -9.88 -0.91
C MET A 321 -1.88 -10.91 -0.16
N VAL A 322 -1.22 -11.75 0.68
CA VAL A 322 -1.84 -12.93 1.31
C VAL A 322 -1.70 -12.85 2.82
N GLY A 323 -2.76 -13.23 3.53
CA GLY A 323 -2.82 -13.36 4.98
C GLY A 323 -3.16 -14.80 5.38
N ILE A 324 -2.45 -15.31 6.39
CA ILE A 324 -2.77 -16.57 7.07
C ILE A 324 -3.21 -16.21 8.48
N GLU A 325 -4.49 -16.34 8.79
CA GLU A 325 -5.04 -16.11 10.11
C GLU A 325 -4.91 -17.36 10.97
N ILE A 326 -4.40 -17.19 12.19
CA ILE A 326 -4.15 -18.28 13.13
C ILE A 326 -4.77 -17.99 14.51
N ASN A 327 -4.98 -19.02 15.33
CA ASN A 327 -5.52 -18.87 16.68
C ASN A 327 -4.53 -18.27 17.69
N ASN A 328 -3.23 -18.28 17.39
CA ASN A 328 -2.14 -17.92 18.29
C ASN A 328 -1.44 -16.64 17.85
N ASP A 329 -0.53 -16.12 18.71
CA ASP A 329 0.39 -15.03 18.34
C ASP A 329 1.35 -15.51 17.24
N PRO A 330 1.39 -14.85 16.07
CA PRO A 330 2.23 -15.23 14.94
C PRO A 330 3.74 -15.01 15.18
N ILE A 331 4.13 -14.34 16.26
CA ILE A 331 5.52 -13.91 16.47
C ILE A 331 6.53 -15.07 16.49
N GLN A 332 6.14 -16.24 17.00
CA GLN A 332 7.02 -17.41 17.03
C GLN A 332 7.21 -18.00 15.63
N ILE A 333 6.15 -18.00 14.83
CA ILE A 333 6.21 -18.45 13.43
C ILE A 333 7.11 -17.51 12.62
N VAL A 334 6.99 -16.19 12.80
CA VAL A 334 7.86 -15.21 12.14
C VAL A 334 9.33 -15.42 12.51
N ARG A 335 9.62 -15.72 13.78
CA ARG A 335 10.99 -16.02 14.23
C ARG A 335 11.53 -17.31 13.62
N GLU A 336 10.72 -18.35 13.55
CA GLU A 336 11.12 -19.63 13.00
C GLU A 336 11.29 -19.56 11.46
N ALA A 337 10.37 -18.88 10.76
CA ALA A 337 10.51 -18.60 9.33
C ALA A 337 11.84 -17.92 9.02
N LYS A 338 12.17 -16.88 9.80
CA LYS A 338 13.44 -16.16 9.67
C LYS A 338 14.65 -17.06 9.89
N ARG A 339 14.64 -17.93 10.91
CA ARG A 339 15.72 -18.93 11.14
C ARG A 339 15.93 -19.86 9.94
N ARG A 340 14.86 -20.11 9.18
CA ARG A 340 14.88 -20.94 7.96
C ARG A 340 15.14 -20.13 6.68
N GLY A 341 15.53 -18.86 6.82
CA GLY A 341 15.84 -17.99 5.67
C GLY A 341 14.61 -17.49 4.93
N LEU A 342 13.47 -17.31 5.61
CA LEU A 342 12.26 -16.71 5.03
C LEU A 342 11.82 -15.49 5.86
N ILE A 343 11.73 -14.32 5.21
CA ILE A 343 11.25 -13.08 5.83
C ILE A 343 9.76 -12.93 5.55
N ILE A 344 8.97 -12.90 6.63
CA ILE A 344 7.51 -12.68 6.63
C ILE A 344 7.13 -11.63 7.65
N LEU A 345 5.90 -11.13 7.59
CA LEU A 345 5.39 -10.08 8.46
C LEU A 345 4.22 -10.56 9.31
N THR A 346 3.93 -9.82 10.37
CA THR A 346 2.64 -9.92 11.07
C THR A 346 1.71 -8.80 10.63
N ALA A 347 0.39 -9.02 10.73
CA ALA A 347 -0.63 -8.01 10.58
C ALA A 347 -1.76 -8.24 11.59
N GLY A 348 -2.32 -7.14 12.13
CA GLY A 348 -3.30 -7.26 13.21
C GLY A 348 -2.71 -7.92 14.45
N THR A 349 -3.45 -8.84 15.04
CA THR A 349 -3.07 -9.56 16.27
C THR A 349 -2.63 -11.00 16.02
N ASN A 350 -3.13 -11.62 14.95
CA ASN A 350 -3.05 -13.06 14.73
C ASN A 350 -2.90 -13.46 13.26
N VAL A 351 -2.40 -12.57 12.41
CA VAL A 351 -2.22 -12.85 10.98
C VAL A 351 -0.75 -12.81 10.59
N ILE A 352 -0.32 -13.81 9.84
CA ILE A 352 0.94 -13.82 9.09
C ILE A 352 0.64 -13.19 7.73
N ARG A 353 1.35 -12.11 7.41
CA ARG A 353 1.20 -11.40 6.12
C ARG A 353 2.35 -11.72 5.20
N LEU A 354 2.01 -12.10 3.98
CA LEU A 354 2.94 -12.42 2.90
C LEU A 354 2.76 -11.39 1.79
N LEU A 355 3.87 -10.74 1.43
CA LEU A 355 3.98 -9.73 0.37
C LEU A 355 5.23 -10.02 -0.48
N PRO A 356 5.37 -11.22 -1.08
CA PRO A 356 6.55 -11.50 -1.91
C PRO A 356 6.64 -10.52 -3.08
N PRO A 357 7.84 -10.23 -3.61
CA PRO A 357 7.98 -9.42 -4.81
C PRO A 357 7.19 -9.99 -5.99
N LEU A 358 6.70 -9.13 -6.89
CA LEU A 358 5.92 -9.54 -8.08
C LEU A 358 6.78 -10.37 -9.05
N SER A 359 8.08 -10.13 -9.04
CA SER A 359 9.11 -10.86 -9.80
C SER A 359 9.41 -12.26 -9.24
N ILE A 360 8.82 -12.63 -8.08
CA ILE A 360 9.10 -13.92 -7.44
C ILE A 360 8.84 -15.09 -8.39
N THR A 361 9.74 -16.08 -8.40
CA THR A 361 9.57 -17.27 -9.23
C THR A 361 8.67 -18.30 -8.55
N LYS A 362 8.05 -19.19 -9.34
CA LYS A 362 7.25 -20.29 -8.81
C LYS A 362 8.06 -21.19 -7.87
N LYS A 363 9.33 -21.47 -8.20
CA LYS A 363 10.24 -22.25 -7.35
C LYS A 363 10.49 -21.57 -5.98
N GLN A 364 10.62 -20.25 -5.97
CA GLN A 364 10.77 -19.49 -4.71
C GLN A 364 9.48 -19.51 -3.90
N LEU A 365 8.31 -19.43 -4.56
CA LEU A 365 7.01 -19.59 -3.89
C LEU A 365 6.88 -20.99 -3.27
N GLU A 366 7.23 -22.04 -4.00
CA GLU A 366 7.22 -23.43 -3.50
C GLU A 366 8.10 -23.58 -2.24
N LYS A 367 9.33 -23.03 -2.25
CA LYS A 367 10.23 -23.02 -1.09
C LYS A 367 9.60 -22.30 0.11
N GLY A 368 9.00 -21.12 -0.10
CA GLY A 368 8.33 -20.38 0.98
C GLY A 368 7.11 -21.11 1.54
N ILE A 369 6.31 -21.75 0.67
CA ILE A 369 5.15 -22.58 1.07
C ILE A 369 5.61 -23.77 1.92
N GLU A 370 6.65 -24.48 1.50
CA GLU A 370 7.22 -25.61 2.22
C GLU A 370 7.62 -25.18 3.64
N ILE A 371 8.42 -24.12 3.78
CA ILE A 371 8.82 -23.60 5.09
C ILE A 371 7.59 -23.28 5.95
N LEU A 372 6.61 -22.55 5.40
CA LEU A 372 5.41 -22.14 6.13
C LEU A 372 4.56 -23.32 6.59
N THR A 373 4.37 -24.33 5.72
CA THR A 373 3.56 -25.52 6.06
C THR A 373 4.21 -26.42 7.11
N GLU A 374 5.53 -26.39 7.24
CA GLU A 374 6.25 -27.12 8.28
C GLU A 374 6.19 -26.42 9.64
N ILE A 375 6.29 -25.08 9.66
CA ILE A 375 6.42 -24.32 10.93
C ILE A 375 5.10 -23.86 11.53
N ILE A 376 4.02 -23.81 10.73
CA ILE A 376 2.65 -23.56 11.20
C ILE A 376 2.00 -24.86 11.64
#